data_291246e3fe5fa4674d66d2983351e61a
#
_entry.id   291246e3fe5fa4674d66d2983351e61a
#
_cell.length_a   1.000
_cell.length_b   1.000
_cell.length_c   1.000
_cell.angle_alpha   90.00
_cell.angle_beta   90.00
_cell.angle_gamma   90.00
#
_symmetry.space_group_name_H-M   'P 1'
#
loop_
_entity.id
_entity.type
_entity.pdbx_description
1 polymer ?
#
loop_
_entity_poly.entity_id
_entity_poly.type
_entity_poly.pdbx_seq_one_letter_code
_entity_poly.pdbx_strand_id
1 'polypeptide(L)'
;MEITLANFQLKAIFDLMEAMEGLHNEIVLKSCTGSGKTIILTHFIDEYIKSNSRTVFIWLTPGKGGLEEQSKNKMDKYIHGSHTKLLHDIMASGFEENDVCFINWEKLTKKGNTALRDSERTNFVEYIKNALDAGLSFKVIVDESHQNDTIKADDIIELFHPDKIIRCSATPKGYKNATVIDIPEEDVISEGLIKKLLVINENFEQNISVDDQISYLIQKAIAKQQEIHAEFLRRNVNVNPLIVVQIPNKSDALLDRIEEYFESQGITYENSQLAVWLSDKKQNLEGISNPDATPIAVIIKQAVATGWDCPRAHILVKLRDNMSE
;
A
#
# COMPACT_ATOMS: atom_id res chain seq x y z
N MET A 1 3.17 -6.74 19.96
CA MET A 1 4.53 -6.18 19.78
C MET A 1 4.34 -4.68 19.72
N GLU A 2 4.83 -3.96 20.72
CA GLU A 2 4.74 -2.49 20.70
C GLU A 2 5.61 -1.95 19.56
N ILE A 3 5.02 -1.11 18.71
CA ILE A 3 5.77 -0.36 17.70
C ILE A 3 6.31 0.91 18.36
N THR A 4 7.59 1.17 18.16
CA THR A 4 8.18 2.48 18.46
C THR A 4 7.94 3.39 17.24
N LEU A 5 7.16 4.44 17.43
CA LEU A 5 6.90 5.43 16.39
C LEU A 5 8.12 6.34 16.22
N ALA A 6 8.43 6.68 14.97
CA ALA A 6 9.43 7.68 14.64
C ALA A 6 8.95 9.09 15.04
N ASN A 7 9.89 10.03 15.27
CA ASN A 7 9.55 11.38 15.71
C ASN A 7 8.60 12.10 14.74
N PHE A 8 8.79 11.97 13.43
CA PHE A 8 7.90 12.58 12.45
C PHE A 8 6.50 11.94 12.46
N GLN A 9 6.37 10.67 12.81
CA GLN A 9 5.07 9.99 12.95
C GLN A 9 4.32 10.51 14.17
N LEU A 10 4.99 10.67 15.30
CA LEU A 10 4.42 11.28 16.51
C LEU A 10 3.96 12.71 16.23
N LYS A 11 4.78 13.49 15.54
CA LYS A 11 4.43 14.86 15.12
C LYS A 11 3.21 14.86 14.21
N ALA A 12 3.15 13.99 13.20
CA ALA A 12 2.01 13.91 12.29
C ALA A 12 0.71 13.53 13.02
N ILE A 13 0.76 12.65 14.04
CA ILE A 13 -0.39 12.31 14.87
C ILE A 13 -0.85 13.54 15.65
N PHE A 14 0.07 14.29 16.26
CA PHE A 14 -0.26 15.53 16.97
C PHE A 14 -0.87 16.56 16.04
N ASP A 15 -0.27 16.81 14.87
CA ASP A 15 -0.77 17.75 13.87
C ASP A 15 -2.19 17.36 13.36
N LEU A 16 -2.46 16.05 13.23
CA LEU A 16 -3.80 15.53 12.90
C LEU A 16 -4.80 15.84 14.03
N MET A 17 -4.42 15.62 15.29
CA MET A 17 -5.30 15.95 16.45
C MET A 17 -5.64 17.45 16.46
N GLU A 18 -4.68 18.34 16.25
CA GLU A 18 -4.93 19.77 16.15
C GLU A 18 -5.84 20.14 14.96
N ALA A 19 -5.60 19.52 13.80
CA ALA A 19 -6.40 19.76 12.59
C ALA A 19 -7.88 19.33 12.77
N MET A 20 -8.14 18.30 13.57
CA MET A 20 -9.51 17.86 13.89
C MET A 20 -10.30 18.94 14.63
N GLU A 21 -9.66 19.75 15.47
CA GLU A 21 -10.27 20.85 16.20
C GLU A 21 -10.29 22.16 15.36
N GLY A 22 -9.59 22.18 14.23
CA GLY A 22 -9.47 23.34 13.35
C GLY A 22 -10.75 23.65 12.58
N LEU A 23 -10.79 24.82 11.92
CA LEU A 23 -11.96 25.32 11.18
C LEU A 23 -12.20 24.62 9.85
N HIS A 24 -11.17 24.01 9.24
CA HIS A 24 -11.29 23.36 7.95
C HIS A 24 -11.88 21.96 8.11
N ASN A 25 -12.86 21.62 7.28
CA ASN A 25 -13.44 20.28 7.26
C ASN A 25 -12.54 19.29 6.50
N GLU A 26 -11.70 19.77 5.59
CA GLU A 26 -10.74 18.95 4.86
C GLU A 26 -9.33 19.05 5.45
N ILE A 27 -8.70 17.91 5.65
CA ILE A 27 -7.32 17.74 6.11
C ILE A 27 -6.59 16.91 5.06
N VAL A 28 -5.41 17.35 4.64
CA VAL A 28 -4.58 16.64 3.68
C VAL A 28 -3.32 16.17 4.39
N LEU A 29 -3.18 14.85 4.52
CA LEU A 29 -1.93 14.23 4.98
C LEU A 29 -1.08 13.88 3.76
N LYS A 30 -0.08 14.72 3.48
CA LYS A 30 0.88 14.51 2.42
C LYS A 30 2.08 13.75 2.96
N SER A 31 2.38 12.60 2.38
CA SER A 31 3.51 11.77 2.79
C SER A 31 3.89 10.78 1.70
N CYS A 32 5.18 10.55 1.51
CA CYS A 32 5.67 9.57 0.54
C CYS A 32 5.22 8.15 0.87
N THR A 33 5.27 7.27 -0.14
CA THR A 33 5.01 5.83 0.05
C THR A 33 6.11 5.24 0.95
N GLY A 34 5.71 4.39 1.89
CA GLY A 34 6.64 3.79 2.85
C GLY A 34 6.85 4.58 4.15
N SER A 35 6.30 5.79 4.28
CA SER A 35 6.38 6.59 5.52
C SER A 35 5.60 6.01 6.71
N GLY A 36 4.80 4.97 6.48
CA GLY A 36 3.94 4.39 7.52
C GLY A 36 2.62 5.13 7.72
N LYS A 37 2.04 5.73 6.66
CA LYS A 37 0.71 6.41 6.71
C LYS A 37 -0.34 5.61 7.48
N THR A 38 -0.46 4.31 7.18
CA THR A 38 -1.42 3.43 7.87
C THR A 38 -1.17 3.37 9.39
N ILE A 39 0.09 3.35 9.82
CA ILE A 39 0.47 3.34 11.24
C ILE A 39 0.14 4.67 11.90
N ILE A 40 0.48 5.79 11.24
CA ILE A 40 0.16 7.14 11.73
C ILE A 40 -1.35 7.26 11.95
N LEU A 41 -2.16 6.92 10.93
CA LEU A 41 -3.62 7.01 10.99
C LEU A 41 -4.21 6.08 12.05
N THR A 42 -3.70 4.85 12.17
CA THR A 42 -4.14 3.88 13.18
C THR A 42 -3.96 4.42 14.60
N HIS A 43 -2.79 4.98 14.91
CA HIS A 43 -2.50 5.56 16.22
C HIS A 43 -3.25 6.88 16.45
N PHE A 44 -3.41 7.71 15.40
CA PHE A 44 -4.24 8.90 15.44
C PHE A 44 -5.71 8.56 15.81
N ILE A 45 -6.32 7.59 15.13
CA ILE A 45 -7.70 7.16 15.41
C ILE A 45 -7.82 6.67 16.85
N ASP A 46 -6.92 5.81 17.30
CA ASP A 46 -6.93 5.29 18.68
C ASP A 46 -6.87 6.42 19.72
N GLU A 47 -6.02 7.43 19.48
CA GLU A 47 -5.91 8.56 20.39
C GLU A 47 -7.15 9.46 20.33
N TYR A 48 -7.71 9.69 19.14
CA TYR A 48 -8.87 10.55 18.94
C TYR A 48 -10.13 9.99 19.62
N ILE A 49 -10.43 8.69 19.47
CA ILE A 49 -11.62 8.08 20.03
C ILE A 49 -11.62 8.03 21.57
N LYS A 50 -10.47 8.06 22.21
CA LYS A 50 -10.38 8.13 23.70
C LYS A 50 -11.06 9.35 24.28
N SER A 51 -11.07 10.47 23.55
CA SER A 51 -11.69 11.73 23.97
C SER A 51 -12.99 12.03 23.23
N ASN A 52 -13.33 11.27 22.19
CA ASN A 52 -14.44 11.53 21.27
C ASN A 52 -15.25 10.26 21.00
N SER A 53 -15.92 9.71 22.03
CA SER A 53 -16.53 8.38 22.01
C SER A 53 -17.68 8.20 21.00
N ARG A 54 -18.37 9.29 20.58
CA ARG A 54 -19.46 9.22 19.59
C ARG A 54 -18.99 9.34 18.15
N THR A 55 -17.78 8.83 17.86
CA THR A 55 -17.16 8.93 16.56
C THR A 55 -17.17 7.59 15.83
N VAL A 56 -17.45 7.64 14.53
CA VAL A 56 -17.26 6.51 13.60
C VAL A 56 -16.29 6.96 12.52
N PHE A 57 -15.19 6.23 12.35
CA PHE A 57 -14.27 6.44 11.26
C PHE A 57 -14.61 5.55 10.05
N ILE A 58 -14.73 6.16 8.89
CA ILE A 58 -14.88 5.47 7.60
C ILE A 58 -13.58 5.58 6.84
N TRP A 59 -12.87 4.48 6.70
CA TRP A 59 -11.60 4.41 5.97
C TRP A 59 -11.85 3.84 4.57
N LEU A 60 -11.83 4.71 3.58
CA LEU A 60 -12.05 4.36 2.17
C LEU A 60 -10.72 3.99 1.51
N THR A 61 -10.66 2.79 0.93
CA THR A 61 -9.49 2.29 0.21
C THR A 61 -9.79 2.07 -1.28
N PRO A 62 -8.77 2.16 -2.17
CA PRO A 62 -8.95 1.81 -3.58
C PRO A 62 -9.29 0.32 -3.79
N GLY A 63 -9.95 0.02 -4.92
CA GLY A 63 -10.62 -1.25 -5.19
C GLY A 63 -9.74 -2.46 -5.50
N LYS A 64 -8.42 -2.37 -5.49
CA LYS A 64 -7.54 -3.48 -5.86
C LYS A 64 -6.67 -3.95 -4.67
N GLY A 65 -6.51 -5.28 -4.56
CA GLY A 65 -5.52 -5.87 -3.65
C GLY A 65 -5.97 -6.10 -2.21
N GLY A 66 -7.26 -5.98 -1.86
CA GLY A 66 -7.75 -6.22 -0.50
C GLY A 66 -7.14 -5.25 0.53
N LEU A 67 -6.95 -3.99 0.13
CA LEU A 67 -6.31 -2.97 0.96
C LEU A 67 -7.12 -2.66 2.22
N GLU A 68 -8.45 -2.78 2.16
CA GLU A 68 -9.34 -2.66 3.31
C GLU A 68 -9.02 -3.68 4.40
N GLU A 69 -8.83 -4.95 4.03
CA GLU A 69 -8.47 -6.01 4.97
C GLU A 69 -7.05 -5.84 5.51
N GLN A 70 -6.11 -5.42 4.65
CA GLN A 70 -4.73 -5.17 5.07
C GLN A 70 -4.66 -4.03 6.09
N SER A 71 -5.38 -2.94 5.88
CA SER A 71 -5.41 -1.78 6.79
C SER A 71 -6.09 -2.15 8.10
N LYS A 72 -7.22 -2.88 8.05
CA LYS A 72 -7.89 -3.44 9.23
C LYS A 72 -6.94 -4.34 10.05
N ASN A 73 -6.30 -5.31 9.40
CA ASN A 73 -5.39 -6.24 10.08
C ASN A 73 -4.18 -5.53 10.70
N LYS A 74 -3.68 -4.46 10.08
CA LYS A 74 -2.65 -3.61 10.68
C LYS A 74 -3.16 -2.93 11.94
N MET A 75 -4.36 -2.34 11.91
CA MET A 75 -4.94 -1.71 13.09
C MET A 75 -5.15 -2.72 14.22
N ASP A 76 -5.77 -3.87 13.93
CA ASP A 76 -6.00 -4.95 14.92
C ASP A 76 -4.70 -5.48 15.54
N LYS A 77 -3.62 -5.49 14.76
CA LYS A 77 -2.30 -5.92 15.24
C LYS A 77 -1.68 -4.97 16.25
N TYR A 78 -1.88 -3.66 16.06
CA TYR A 78 -1.17 -2.63 16.84
C TYR A 78 -2.04 -1.99 17.92
N ILE A 79 -3.36 -1.96 17.73
CA ILE A 79 -4.31 -1.38 18.67
C ILE A 79 -5.17 -2.49 19.27
N HIS A 80 -4.94 -2.79 20.53
CA HIS A 80 -5.75 -3.78 21.25
C HIS A 80 -7.11 -3.19 21.62
N GLY A 81 -8.18 -3.93 21.30
CA GLY A 81 -9.55 -3.50 21.62
C GLY A 81 -10.14 -2.50 20.62
N SER A 82 -9.54 -2.35 19.44
CA SER A 82 -10.11 -1.56 18.36
C SER A 82 -11.41 -2.19 17.83
N HIS A 83 -12.43 -1.36 17.60
CA HIS A 83 -13.72 -1.79 17.04
C HIS A 83 -13.66 -1.68 15.51
N THR A 84 -12.93 -2.60 14.87
CA THR A 84 -12.73 -2.59 13.42
C THR A 84 -13.80 -3.40 12.71
N LYS A 85 -14.38 -2.83 11.65
CA LYS A 85 -15.42 -3.45 10.82
C LYS A 85 -15.04 -3.42 9.33
N LEU A 86 -15.42 -4.47 8.60
CA LEU A 86 -15.48 -4.46 7.14
C LEU A 86 -16.93 -4.21 6.70
N LEU A 87 -17.15 -4.00 5.41
CA LEU A 87 -18.48 -3.72 4.87
C LEU A 87 -19.53 -4.78 5.25
N HIS A 88 -19.15 -6.06 5.28
CA HIS A 88 -20.09 -7.14 5.67
C HIS A 88 -20.48 -7.10 7.14
N ASP A 89 -19.58 -6.64 8.04
CA ASP A 89 -19.89 -6.47 9.46
C ASP A 89 -20.87 -5.32 9.65
N ILE A 90 -20.68 -4.21 8.91
CA ILE A 90 -21.61 -3.08 8.91
C ILE A 90 -22.97 -3.50 8.41
N MET A 91 -23.05 -4.33 7.37
CA MET A 91 -24.31 -4.85 6.85
C MET A 91 -25.01 -5.80 7.81
N ALA A 92 -24.30 -6.40 8.75
CA ALA A 92 -24.85 -7.30 9.76
C ALA A 92 -25.34 -6.58 11.02
N SER A 93 -24.59 -5.54 11.49
CA SER A 93 -24.84 -4.91 12.80
C SER A 93 -25.04 -3.40 12.78
N GLY A 94 -24.87 -2.73 11.60
CA GLY A 94 -24.86 -1.28 11.51
C GLY A 94 -23.60 -0.64 12.11
N PHE A 95 -23.69 0.66 12.48
CA PHE A 95 -22.62 1.43 13.07
C PHE A 95 -22.80 1.58 14.57
N GLU A 96 -21.70 1.51 15.31
CA GLU A 96 -21.64 1.70 16.75
C GLU A 96 -20.57 2.74 17.13
N GLU A 97 -20.60 3.23 18.37
CA GLU A 97 -19.60 4.17 18.89
C GLU A 97 -18.18 3.59 18.77
N ASN A 98 -17.24 4.41 18.30
CA ASN A 98 -15.84 4.08 18.13
C ASN A 98 -15.53 3.06 17.03
N ASP A 99 -16.49 2.73 16.18
CA ASP A 99 -16.24 1.88 15.04
C ASP A 99 -15.23 2.51 14.07
N VAL A 100 -14.33 1.67 13.56
CA VAL A 100 -13.42 1.99 12.46
C VAL A 100 -13.73 1.07 11.28
N CYS A 101 -14.41 1.61 10.29
CA CYS A 101 -14.98 0.86 9.18
C CYS A 101 -14.10 0.95 7.94
N PHE A 102 -13.46 -0.16 7.57
CA PHE A 102 -12.62 -0.25 6.37
C PHE A 102 -13.45 -0.68 5.17
N ILE A 103 -13.59 0.20 4.18
CA ILE A 103 -14.47 -0.01 3.04
C ILE A 103 -13.71 0.21 1.74
N ASN A 104 -13.77 -0.78 0.85
CA ASN A 104 -13.41 -0.58 -0.53
C ASN A 104 -14.51 0.22 -1.23
N TRP A 105 -14.21 1.48 -1.61
CA TRP A 105 -15.20 2.38 -2.18
C TRP A 105 -15.79 1.87 -3.50
N GLU A 106 -15.06 1.04 -4.27
CA GLU A 106 -15.60 0.44 -5.50
C GLU A 106 -16.77 -0.51 -5.24
N LYS A 107 -16.82 -1.15 -4.05
CA LYS A 107 -17.96 -1.99 -3.65
C LYS A 107 -19.25 -1.18 -3.50
N LEU A 108 -19.14 0.11 -3.23
CA LEU A 108 -20.27 1.02 -3.10
C LEU A 108 -20.72 1.62 -4.45
N THR A 109 -19.83 1.67 -5.47
CA THR A 109 -20.10 2.37 -6.75
C THR A 109 -20.40 1.45 -7.93
N LYS A 110 -19.85 0.24 -7.96
CA LYS A 110 -19.92 -0.65 -9.13
C LYS A 110 -21.23 -1.42 -9.17
N LYS A 111 -21.72 -1.64 -10.42
CA LYS A 111 -22.74 -2.67 -10.72
C LYS A 111 -21.98 -3.97 -11.05
N GLY A 112 -22.17 -5.04 -10.27
CA GLY A 112 -21.54 -6.34 -10.54
C GLY A 112 -21.56 -7.27 -9.31
N ASN A 113 -20.98 -8.46 -9.43
CA ASN A 113 -21.03 -9.53 -8.42
C ASN A 113 -20.40 -9.17 -7.06
N THR A 114 -19.58 -8.12 -6.99
CA THR A 114 -18.92 -7.65 -5.77
C THR A 114 -19.50 -6.35 -5.20
N ALA A 115 -20.48 -5.75 -5.90
CA ALA A 115 -21.15 -4.51 -5.46
C ALA A 115 -22.38 -4.84 -4.59
N LEU A 116 -22.73 -3.90 -3.71
CA LEU A 116 -24.00 -3.98 -2.98
C LEU A 116 -25.18 -4.04 -3.96
N ARG A 117 -26.12 -4.94 -3.71
CA ARG A 117 -27.40 -4.99 -4.42
C ARG A 117 -28.24 -3.77 -4.06
N ASP A 118 -29.26 -3.45 -4.86
CA ASP A 118 -30.09 -2.25 -4.60
C ASP A 118 -30.76 -2.30 -3.21
N SER A 119 -31.22 -3.47 -2.75
CA SER A 119 -31.74 -3.66 -1.40
C SER A 119 -30.69 -3.45 -0.30
N GLU A 120 -29.45 -3.91 -0.53
CA GLU A 120 -28.34 -3.77 0.41
C GLU A 120 -27.88 -2.31 0.49
N ARG A 121 -27.92 -1.56 -0.63
CA ARG A 121 -27.67 -0.13 -0.64
C ARG A 121 -28.71 0.63 0.16
N THR A 122 -29.97 0.29 0.04
CA THR A 122 -31.05 0.90 0.82
C THR A 122 -30.80 0.68 2.30
N ASN A 123 -30.48 -0.55 2.72
CA ASN A 123 -30.15 -0.86 4.10
C ASN A 123 -28.90 -0.12 4.60
N PHE A 124 -27.86 -0.02 3.75
CA PHE A 124 -26.64 0.71 4.11
C PHE A 124 -26.92 2.19 4.40
N VAL A 125 -27.70 2.85 3.54
CA VAL A 125 -28.11 4.24 3.75
C VAL A 125 -28.97 4.38 5.00
N GLU A 126 -29.84 3.39 5.28
CA GLU A 126 -30.65 3.38 6.50
C GLU A 126 -29.76 3.23 7.76
N TYR A 127 -28.73 2.41 7.74
CA TYR A 127 -27.76 2.30 8.84
C TYR A 127 -27.02 3.62 9.09
N ILE A 128 -26.60 4.34 8.03
CA ILE A 128 -25.99 5.65 8.16
C ILE A 128 -26.98 6.64 8.84
N LYS A 129 -28.23 6.67 8.36
CA LYS A 129 -29.26 7.53 8.93
C LYS A 129 -29.52 7.22 10.41
N ASN A 130 -29.66 5.95 10.76
CA ASN A 130 -29.88 5.51 12.14
C ASN A 130 -28.71 5.93 13.05
N ALA A 131 -27.48 5.84 12.56
CA ALA A 131 -26.28 6.26 13.28
C ALA A 131 -26.27 7.78 13.52
N LEU A 132 -26.60 8.59 12.51
CA LEU A 132 -26.73 10.04 12.63
C LEU A 132 -27.86 10.43 13.59
N ASP A 133 -29.02 9.78 13.50
CA ASP A 133 -30.16 10.01 14.40
C ASP A 133 -29.83 9.63 15.85
N ALA A 134 -28.95 8.64 16.06
CA ALA A 134 -28.39 8.28 17.37
C ALA A 134 -27.31 9.25 17.87
N GLY A 135 -26.93 10.25 17.08
CA GLY A 135 -25.95 11.27 17.43
C GLY A 135 -24.50 10.83 17.23
N LEU A 136 -24.25 9.84 16.39
CA LEU A 136 -22.88 9.48 15.97
C LEU A 136 -22.38 10.47 14.91
N SER A 137 -21.10 10.81 14.99
CA SER A 137 -20.41 11.71 14.06
C SER A 137 -19.44 10.91 13.20
N PHE A 138 -19.55 11.05 11.89
CA PHE A 138 -18.67 10.39 10.94
C PHE A 138 -17.44 11.22 10.59
N LYS A 139 -16.27 10.56 10.56
CA LYS A 139 -15.02 11.06 10.04
C LYS A 139 -14.61 10.17 8.87
N VAL A 140 -14.28 10.77 7.73
CA VAL A 140 -13.90 9.99 6.54
C VAL A 140 -12.41 10.11 6.29
N ILE A 141 -11.73 8.96 6.13
CA ILE A 141 -10.35 8.86 5.68
C ILE A 141 -10.36 8.33 4.25
N VAL A 142 -9.73 9.05 3.33
CA VAL A 142 -9.57 8.64 1.92
C VAL A 142 -8.10 8.29 1.70
N ASP A 143 -7.81 7.00 1.67
CA ASP A 143 -6.46 6.51 1.41
C ASP A 143 -6.15 6.53 -0.09
N GLU A 144 -4.87 6.83 -0.44
CA GLU A 144 -4.42 7.01 -1.83
C GLU A 144 -5.35 7.93 -2.65
N SER A 145 -5.69 9.10 -2.09
CA SER A 145 -6.70 10.03 -2.62
C SER A 145 -6.45 10.44 -4.09
N HIS A 146 -5.19 10.44 -4.55
CA HIS A 146 -4.85 10.73 -5.95
C HIS A 146 -5.44 9.73 -6.96
N GLN A 147 -5.77 8.50 -6.53
CA GLN A 147 -6.44 7.48 -7.35
C GLN A 147 -7.97 7.61 -7.31
N ASN A 148 -8.50 8.28 -6.30
CA ASN A 148 -9.92 8.30 -5.95
C ASN A 148 -10.57 9.68 -6.16
N ASP A 149 -9.87 10.63 -6.76
CA ASP A 149 -10.34 11.99 -7.02
C ASP A 149 -11.34 12.01 -8.20
N THR A 150 -12.49 11.39 -7.99
CA THR A 150 -13.58 11.33 -8.97
C THR A 150 -14.86 11.82 -8.33
N ILE A 151 -15.76 12.41 -9.13
CA ILE A 151 -17.12 12.85 -8.70
C ILE A 151 -17.85 11.73 -7.94
N LYS A 152 -17.64 10.46 -8.32
CA LYS A 152 -18.26 9.32 -7.65
C LYS A 152 -17.71 9.04 -6.24
N ALA A 153 -16.45 9.39 -5.99
CA ALA A 153 -15.88 9.25 -4.65
C ALA A 153 -16.43 10.32 -3.71
N ASP A 154 -16.62 11.53 -4.21
CA ASP A 154 -17.21 12.63 -3.44
C ASP A 154 -18.69 12.33 -3.11
N ASP A 155 -19.48 11.80 -4.05
CA ASP A 155 -20.85 11.33 -3.80
C ASP A 155 -20.94 10.30 -2.65
N ILE A 156 -19.94 9.41 -2.53
CA ILE A 156 -19.89 8.42 -1.43
C ILE A 156 -19.54 9.08 -0.11
N ILE A 157 -18.59 10.00 -0.10
CA ILE A 157 -18.19 10.73 1.09
C ILE A 157 -19.38 11.52 1.63
N GLU A 158 -20.14 12.18 0.74
CA GLU A 158 -21.33 12.95 1.10
C GLU A 158 -22.43 12.11 1.76
N LEU A 159 -22.55 10.81 1.44
CA LEU A 159 -23.55 9.93 2.09
C LEU A 159 -23.38 9.86 3.62
N PHE A 160 -22.16 9.98 4.10
CA PHE A 160 -21.86 9.91 5.54
C PHE A 160 -22.06 11.24 6.26
N HIS A 161 -22.27 12.35 5.54
CA HIS A 161 -22.33 13.70 6.11
C HIS A 161 -21.17 13.98 7.09
N PRO A 162 -19.91 13.74 6.69
CA PRO A 162 -18.78 13.84 7.60
C PRO A 162 -18.52 15.28 8.00
N ASP A 163 -18.19 15.50 9.26
CA ASP A 163 -17.71 16.80 9.73
C ASP A 163 -16.20 17.01 9.48
N LYS A 164 -15.44 15.91 9.29
CA LYS A 164 -14.04 15.95 8.89
C LYS A 164 -13.72 14.89 7.84
N ILE A 165 -12.88 15.27 6.88
CA ILE A 165 -12.37 14.40 5.81
C ILE A 165 -10.84 14.48 5.82
N ILE A 166 -10.18 13.35 5.98
CA ILE A 166 -8.71 13.24 5.93
C ILE A 166 -8.33 12.57 4.62
N ARG A 167 -7.66 13.29 3.72
CA ARG A 167 -7.19 12.77 2.44
C ARG A 167 -5.69 12.45 2.51
N CYS A 168 -5.32 11.19 2.27
CA CYS A 168 -3.94 10.73 2.33
C CYS A 168 -3.39 10.52 0.93
N SER A 169 -2.25 11.13 0.61
CA SER A 169 -1.59 10.98 -0.68
C SER A 169 -0.12 11.36 -0.63
N ALA A 170 0.70 10.71 -1.48
CA ALA A 170 2.06 11.17 -1.75
C ALA A 170 2.08 12.42 -2.66
N THR A 171 1.08 12.54 -3.53
CA THR A 171 0.95 13.63 -4.52
C THR A 171 -0.46 14.22 -4.49
N PRO A 172 -0.82 14.94 -3.40
CA PRO A 172 -2.16 15.51 -3.30
C PRO A 172 -2.38 16.58 -4.37
N LYS A 173 -3.59 16.64 -4.91
CA LYS A 173 -4.02 17.78 -5.73
C LYS A 173 -4.24 18.99 -4.81
N GLY A 174 -4.14 20.19 -5.36
CA GLY A 174 -4.34 21.42 -4.59
C GLY A 174 -5.78 21.53 -4.07
N TYR A 175 -5.97 21.31 -2.78
CA TYR A 175 -7.23 21.55 -2.10
C TYR A 175 -7.27 22.99 -1.59
N LYS A 176 -8.27 23.74 -2.01
CA LYS A 176 -8.54 25.08 -1.46
C LYS A 176 -9.28 24.92 -0.13
N ASN A 177 -8.87 25.64 0.88
CA ASN A 177 -9.49 25.61 2.24
C ASN A 177 -9.31 24.27 2.98
N ALA A 178 -8.16 23.61 2.83
CA ALA A 178 -7.77 22.43 3.60
C ALA A 178 -6.60 22.74 4.54
N THR A 179 -6.55 22.05 5.67
CA THR A 179 -5.36 22.00 6.52
C THR A 179 -4.39 20.97 5.93
N VAL A 180 -3.18 21.38 5.57
CA VAL A 180 -2.17 20.47 4.98
C VAL A 180 -1.12 20.11 6.02
N ILE A 181 -0.99 18.82 6.28
CA ILE A 181 0.06 18.23 7.10
C ILE A 181 1.04 17.57 6.13
N ASP A 182 2.23 18.15 5.99
CA ASP A 182 3.27 17.66 5.07
C ASP A 182 4.37 16.95 5.86
N ILE A 183 4.60 15.69 5.56
CA ILE A 183 5.69 14.89 6.10
C ILE A 183 6.84 14.93 5.08
N PRO A 184 7.95 15.64 5.38
CA PRO A 184 9.10 15.70 4.49
C PRO A 184 9.70 14.32 4.21
N GLU A 185 10.08 14.06 2.97
CA GLU A 185 10.70 12.79 2.60
C GLU A 185 12.04 12.58 3.31
N GLU A 186 12.77 13.66 3.57
CA GLU A 186 14.04 13.64 4.31
C GLU A 186 13.88 13.07 5.72
N ASP A 187 12.77 13.38 6.40
CA ASP A 187 12.49 12.85 7.74
C ASP A 187 12.27 11.33 7.69
N VAL A 188 11.56 10.85 6.67
CA VAL A 188 11.30 9.43 6.46
C VAL A 188 12.58 8.67 6.11
N ILE A 189 13.46 9.27 5.29
CA ILE A 189 14.78 8.74 4.95
C ILE A 189 15.70 8.70 6.19
N SER A 190 15.70 9.75 7.01
CA SER A 190 16.56 9.83 8.19
C SER A 190 16.26 8.75 9.23
N GLU A 191 14.99 8.35 9.32
CA GLU A 191 14.54 7.26 10.20
C GLU A 191 14.69 5.86 9.54
N GLY A 192 15.23 5.79 8.31
CA GLY A 192 15.51 4.54 7.61
C GLY A 192 14.28 3.78 7.11
N LEU A 193 13.11 4.42 7.03
CA LEU A 193 11.85 3.76 6.62
C LEU A 193 11.76 3.60 5.10
N ILE A 194 12.45 4.44 4.33
CA ILE A 194 12.54 4.33 2.88
C ILE A 194 13.99 4.36 2.41
N LYS A 195 14.20 3.87 1.18
CA LYS A 195 15.54 3.84 0.58
C LYS A 195 16.02 5.26 0.29
N LYS A 196 17.26 5.55 0.67
CA LYS A 196 17.87 6.87 0.52
C LYS A 196 18.15 7.25 -0.94
N LEU A 197 18.41 6.26 -1.80
CA LEU A 197 18.86 6.47 -3.16
C LEU A 197 18.14 5.52 -4.13
N LEU A 198 17.65 6.09 -5.24
CA LEU A 198 17.22 5.37 -6.42
C LEU A 198 18.26 5.56 -7.53
N VAL A 199 18.86 4.47 -7.98
CA VAL A 199 19.83 4.47 -9.08
C VAL A 199 19.17 3.86 -10.30
N ILE A 200 19.20 4.57 -11.43
CA ILE A 200 18.60 4.13 -12.68
C ILE A 200 19.69 3.88 -13.71
N ASN A 201 19.76 2.66 -14.23
CA ASN A 201 20.66 2.26 -15.33
C ASN A 201 22.13 2.66 -15.12
N GLU A 202 22.65 2.52 -13.90
CA GLU A 202 24.04 2.84 -13.58
C GLU A 202 25.00 1.93 -14.37
N ASN A 203 25.96 2.53 -15.09
CA ASN A 203 26.99 1.82 -15.88
C ASN A 203 26.43 0.91 -17.00
N PHE A 204 25.32 1.32 -17.64
CA PHE A 204 24.77 0.60 -18.78
C PHE A 204 25.47 0.99 -20.07
N GLU A 205 25.82 -0.03 -20.88
CA GLU A 205 26.33 0.16 -22.24
C GLU A 205 25.18 0.51 -23.20
N GLN A 206 25.39 1.50 -24.09
CA GLN A 206 24.32 2.02 -24.96
C GLN A 206 24.07 1.20 -26.24
N ASN A 207 24.94 0.23 -26.59
CA ASN A 207 24.89 -0.47 -27.87
C ASN A 207 24.83 -2.01 -27.69
N ILE A 208 23.75 -2.52 -27.08
CA ILE A 208 23.52 -3.97 -26.94
C ILE A 208 22.42 -4.39 -27.91
N SER A 209 22.59 -5.54 -28.60
CA SER A 209 21.54 -6.10 -29.45
C SER A 209 20.28 -6.43 -28.63
N VAL A 210 19.10 -6.33 -29.23
CA VAL A 210 17.80 -6.55 -28.56
C VAL A 210 17.75 -7.97 -27.92
N ASP A 211 18.31 -8.96 -28.57
CA ASP A 211 18.33 -10.34 -28.06
C ASP A 211 19.24 -10.53 -26.85
N ASP A 212 20.28 -9.72 -26.72
CA ASP A 212 21.21 -9.76 -25.59
C ASP A 212 20.76 -8.88 -24.42
N GLN A 213 19.81 -7.94 -24.63
CA GLN A 213 19.38 -6.99 -23.61
C GLN A 213 18.79 -7.66 -22.37
N ILE A 214 17.96 -8.70 -22.53
CA ILE A 214 17.32 -9.40 -21.40
C ILE A 214 18.38 -10.06 -20.55
N SER A 215 19.26 -10.84 -21.16
CA SER A 215 20.37 -11.52 -20.50
C SER A 215 21.31 -10.53 -19.80
N TYR A 216 21.63 -9.43 -20.46
CA TYR A 216 22.45 -8.35 -19.91
C TYR A 216 21.80 -7.69 -18.70
N LEU A 217 20.50 -7.34 -18.76
CA LEU A 217 19.77 -6.73 -17.67
C LEU A 217 19.73 -7.65 -16.43
N ILE A 218 19.46 -8.95 -16.64
CA ILE A 218 19.42 -9.91 -15.55
C ILE A 218 20.82 -10.13 -14.98
N GLN A 219 21.85 -10.21 -15.82
CA GLN A 219 23.25 -10.33 -15.37
C GLN A 219 23.64 -9.14 -14.48
N LYS A 220 23.33 -7.90 -14.90
CA LYS A 220 23.58 -6.69 -14.09
C LYS A 220 22.81 -6.72 -12.78
N ALA A 221 21.56 -7.19 -12.81
CA ALA A 221 20.75 -7.32 -11.61
C ALA A 221 21.33 -8.33 -10.61
N ILE A 222 21.81 -9.50 -11.09
CA ILE A 222 22.47 -10.51 -10.26
C ILE A 222 23.74 -9.94 -9.64
N ALA A 223 24.58 -9.29 -10.44
CA ALA A 223 25.82 -8.67 -9.95
C ALA A 223 25.53 -7.62 -8.88
N LYS A 224 24.50 -6.77 -9.08
CA LYS A 224 24.10 -5.75 -8.10
C LYS A 224 23.49 -6.37 -6.84
N GLN A 225 22.75 -7.47 -6.95
CA GLN A 225 22.24 -8.22 -5.81
C GLN A 225 23.38 -8.73 -4.92
N GLN A 226 24.41 -9.33 -5.54
CA GLN A 226 25.58 -9.83 -4.84
C GLN A 226 26.36 -8.70 -4.14
N GLU A 227 26.54 -7.56 -4.81
CA GLU A 227 27.18 -6.36 -4.25
C GLU A 227 26.46 -5.88 -3.00
N ILE A 228 25.13 -5.67 -3.09
CA ILE A 228 24.30 -5.20 -1.98
C ILE A 228 24.30 -6.24 -0.84
N HIS A 229 24.20 -7.53 -1.15
CA HIS A 229 24.24 -8.59 -0.15
C HIS A 229 25.58 -8.61 0.61
N ALA A 230 26.68 -8.49 -0.10
CA ALA A 230 28.01 -8.40 0.51
C ALA A 230 28.15 -7.18 1.43
N GLU A 231 27.52 -6.04 1.06
CA GLU A 231 27.52 -4.86 1.90
C GLU A 231 26.68 -5.03 3.18
N PHE A 232 25.51 -5.69 3.10
CA PHE A 232 24.72 -6.04 4.28
C PHE A 232 25.50 -6.95 5.24
N LEU A 233 26.16 -7.99 4.69
CA LEU A 233 26.98 -8.90 5.50
C LEU A 233 28.16 -8.18 6.17
N ARG A 234 28.82 -7.24 5.50
CA ARG A 234 29.88 -6.41 6.09
C ARG A 234 29.40 -5.58 7.27
N ARG A 235 28.13 -5.19 7.26
CA ARG A 235 27.48 -4.43 8.37
C ARG A 235 26.82 -5.32 9.42
N ASN A 236 27.02 -6.62 9.37
CA ASN A 236 26.35 -7.60 10.24
C ASN A 236 24.81 -7.52 10.18
N VAL A 237 24.25 -7.19 9.00
CA VAL A 237 22.81 -7.14 8.75
C VAL A 237 22.43 -8.36 7.90
N ASN A 238 21.55 -9.21 8.41
CA ASN A 238 21.10 -10.41 7.70
C ASN A 238 19.92 -10.06 6.79
N VAL A 239 20.21 -9.47 5.62
CA VAL A 239 19.24 -9.19 4.56
C VAL A 239 19.73 -9.80 3.26
N ASN A 240 18.90 -10.65 2.67
CA ASN A 240 19.12 -11.18 1.32
C ASN A 240 18.36 -10.32 0.30
N PRO A 241 19.02 -9.42 -0.47
CA PRO A 241 18.35 -8.52 -1.40
C PRO A 241 17.60 -9.29 -2.49
N LEU A 242 16.39 -8.83 -2.84
CA LEU A 242 15.55 -9.46 -3.85
C LEU A 242 15.60 -8.67 -5.16
N ILE A 243 15.78 -9.38 -6.26
CA ILE A 243 15.58 -8.89 -7.63
C ILE A 243 14.10 -9.09 -7.98
N VAL A 244 13.41 -8.04 -8.39
CA VAL A 244 12.06 -8.12 -8.94
C VAL A 244 12.13 -7.98 -10.45
N VAL A 245 11.75 -9.01 -11.19
CA VAL A 245 11.66 -8.98 -12.65
C VAL A 245 10.19 -8.78 -13.04
N GLN A 246 9.87 -7.60 -13.51
CA GLN A 246 8.52 -7.26 -13.96
C GLN A 246 8.38 -7.48 -15.45
N ILE A 247 7.48 -8.41 -15.83
CA ILE A 247 7.17 -8.74 -17.22
C ILE A 247 5.81 -8.18 -17.65
N PRO A 248 5.61 -7.94 -18.96
CA PRO A 248 4.30 -7.53 -19.49
C PRO A 248 3.24 -8.64 -19.36
N ASN A 249 1.96 -8.28 -19.56
CA ASN A 249 0.84 -9.21 -19.33
C ASN A 249 0.75 -10.36 -20.34
N LYS A 250 1.27 -10.18 -21.56
CA LYS A 250 1.27 -11.19 -22.63
C LYS A 250 2.70 -11.49 -23.03
N SER A 251 3.34 -12.45 -22.36
CA SER A 251 4.79 -12.61 -22.50
C SER A 251 5.29 -14.02 -22.12
N ASP A 252 4.61 -15.08 -22.56
CA ASP A 252 5.03 -16.45 -22.20
C ASP A 252 6.42 -16.78 -22.73
N ALA A 253 6.73 -16.48 -24.00
CA ALA A 253 8.07 -16.66 -24.58
C ALA A 253 9.16 -15.83 -23.86
N LEU A 254 8.80 -14.68 -23.29
CA LEU A 254 9.72 -13.86 -22.49
C LEU A 254 9.97 -14.50 -21.13
N LEU A 255 8.95 -15.11 -20.52
CA LEU A 255 9.07 -15.84 -19.28
C LEU A 255 10.05 -17.00 -19.42
N ASP A 256 9.88 -17.85 -20.46
CA ASP A 256 10.76 -19.00 -20.72
C ASP A 256 12.23 -18.56 -20.84
N ARG A 257 12.51 -17.49 -21.60
CA ARG A 257 13.88 -16.95 -21.76
C ARG A 257 14.48 -16.45 -20.45
N ILE A 258 13.67 -15.83 -19.60
CA ILE A 258 14.12 -15.33 -18.29
C ILE A 258 14.43 -16.51 -17.37
N GLU A 259 13.57 -17.52 -17.35
CA GLU A 259 13.74 -18.73 -16.56
C GLU A 259 15.00 -19.51 -17.01
N GLU A 260 15.18 -19.75 -18.32
CA GLU A 260 16.38 -20.37 -18.88
C GLU A 260 17.66 -19.63 -18.51
N TYR A 261 17.62 -18.29 -18.55
CA TYR A 261 18.80 -17.50 -18.17
C TYR A 261 19.12 -17.64 -16.68
N PHE A 262 18.13 -17.55 -15.78
CA PHE A 262 18.36 -17.76 -14.35
C PHE A 262 18.87 -19.17 -14.07
N GLU A 263 18.31 -20.18 -14.73
CA GLU A 263 18.77 -21.58 -14.61
C GLU A 263 20.23 -21.72 -15.03
N SER A 264 20.65 -21.07 -16.13
CA SER A 264 22.06 -21.06 -16.58
C SER A 264 23.00 -20.45 -15.54
N GLN A 265 22.50 -19.60 -14.66
CA GLN A 265 23.23 -19.01 -13.53
C GLN A 265 23.10 -19.83 -12.23
N GLY A 266 22.46 -20.98 -12.27
CA GLY A 266 22.23 -21.84 -11.11
C GLY A 266 21.15 -21.31 -10.14
N ILE A 267 20.31 -20.36 -10.59
CA ILE A 267 19.20 -19.78 -9.82
C ILE A 267 17.92 -20.45 -10.31
N THR A 268 17.43 -21.42 -9.56
CA THR A 268 16.32 -22.28 -10.01
C THR A 268 15.16 -22.30 -9.01
N TYR A 269 14.04 -22.86 -9.44
CA TYR A 269 12.90 -23.10 -8.54
C TYR A 269 13.18 -24.21 -7.53
N GLU A 270 13.94 -25.21 -7.92
CA GLU A 270 14.28 -26.41 -7.12
C GLU A 270 15.15 -26.03 -5.93
N ASN A 271 16.13 -25.13 -6.13
CA ASN A 271 16.96 -24.64 -5.02
C ASN A 271 16.33 -23.46 -4.27
N SER A 272 15.09 -23.11 -4.61
CA SER A 272 14.31 -22.04 -4.00
C SER A 272 14.90 -20.63 -4.15
N GLN A 273 15.89 -20.43 -5.01
CA GLN A 273 16.49 -19.10 -5.26
C GLN A 273 15.66 -18.27 -6.26
N LEU A 274 14.88 -18.94 -7.14
CA LEU A 274 13.92 -18.30 -8.03
C LEU A 274 12.50 -18.45 -7.48
N ALA A 275 11.74 -17.36 -7.52
CA ALA A 275 10.32 -17.34 -7.23
C ALA A 275 9.53 -16.82 -8.43
N VAL A 276 8.26 -17.18 -8.51
CA VAL A 276 7.33 -16.65 -9.52
C VAL A 276 5.98 -16.36 -8.92
N TRP A 277 5.42 -15.20 -9.30
CA TRP A 277 4.12 -14.75 -8.88
C TRP A 277 3.32 -14.23 -10.06
N LEU A 278 2.68 -15.14 -10.74
CA LEU A 278 1.76 -14.90 -11.85
C LEU A 278 0.34 -15.36 -11.47
N SER A 279 -0.65 -15.06 -12.30
CA SER A 279 -2.04 -15.48 -12.06
C SER A 279 -2.20 -17.01 -12.06
N ASP A 280 -1.46 -17.67 -12.92
CA ASP A 280 -1.50 -19.10 -13.26
C ASP A 280 -0.30 -19.89 -12.73
N LYS A 281 0.78 -19.23 -12.29
CA LYS A 281 1.98 -19.88 -11.74
C LYS A 281 2.44 -19.15 -10.49
N LYS A 282 2.47 -19.86 -9.35
CA LYS A 282 2.97 -19.34 -8.07
C LYS A 282 3.88 -20.36 -7.42
N GLN A 283 5.13 -19.97 -7.14
CA GLN A 283 6.11 -20.86 -6.51
C GLN A 283 7.11 -20.07 -5.68
N ASN A 284 7.57 -20.64 -4.57
CA ASN A 284 8.56 -20.09 -3.64
C ASN A 284 8.20 -18.70 -3.06
N LEU A 285 6.92 -18.44 -2.82
CA LEU A 285 6.42 -17.14 -2.33
C LEU A 285 6.26 -17.06 -0.81
N GLU A 286 6.27 -18.21 -0.11
CA GLU A 286 6.11 -18.23 1.33
C GLU A 286 7.23 -17.44 2.03
N GLY A 287 6.83 -16.47 2.85
CA GLY A 287 7.78 -15.61 3.57
C GLY A 287 8.71 -14.78 2.69
N ILE A 288 8.43 -14.61 1.39
CA ILE A 288 9.32 -13.92 0.43
C ILE A 288 9.67 -12.48 0.86
N SER A 289 8.85 -11.82 1.66
CA SER A 289 9.13 -10.49 2.19
C SER A 289 10.03 -10.49 3.44
N ASN A 290 10.30 -11.65 4.05
CA ASN A 290 11.19 -11.74 5.20
C ASN A 290 12.63 -11.34 4.80
N PRO A 291 13.38 -10.63 5.65
CA PRO A 291 14.68 -10.10 5.30
C PRO A 291 15.67 -11.14 4.76
N ASP A 292 15.67 -12.34 5.34
CA ASP A 292 16.61 -13.44 5.07
C ASP A 292 16.03 -14.55 4.19
N ALA A 293 14.87 -14.35 3.56
CA ALA A 293 14.22 -15.33 2.73
C ALA A 293 15.14 -15.81 1.57
N THR A 294 15.08 -17.11 1.25
CA THR A 294 15.96 -17.78 0.28
C THR A 294 15.89 -17.22 -1.14
N PRO A 295 14.71 -16.87 -1.71
CA PRO A 295 14.65 -16.39 -3.08
C PRO A 295 15.48 -15.11 -3.26
N ILE A 296 16.32 -15.07 -4.29
CA ILE A 296 17.08 -13.88 -4.69
C ILE A 296 16.45 -13.17 -5.89
N ALA A 297 15.56 -13.86 -6.61
CA ALA A 297 14.80 -13.27 -7.70
C ALA A 297 13.33 -13.71 -7.66
N VAL A 298 12.43 -12.80 -8.08
CA VAL A 298 11.01 -13.10 -8.29
C VAL A 298 10.54 -12.50 -9.62
N ILE A 299 9.82 -13.32 -10.40
CA ILE A 299 9.20 -12.89 -11.67
C ILE A 299 7.74 -12.54 -11.38
N ILE A 300 7.31 -11.32 -11.77
CA ILE A 300 5.95 -10.83 -11.54
C ILE A 300 5.35 -10.19 -12.79
N LYS A 301 4.02 -10.16 -12.88
CA LYS A 301 3.29 -9.27 -13.81
C LYS A 301 2.90 -7.96 -13.11
N GLN A 302 2.69 -6.90 -13.87
CA GLN A 302 2.42 -5.55 -13.33
C GLN A 302 1.23 -5.50 -12.35
N ALA A 303 0.19 -6.32 -12.58
CA ALA A 303 -1.01 -6.35 -11.75
C ALA A 303 -0.78 -6.87 -10.32
N VAL A 304 0.26 -7.66 -10.10
CA VAL A 304 0.57 -8.31 -8.81
C VAL A 304 1.33 -7.37 -7.86
N ALA A 305 2.04 -6.39 -8.41
CA ALA A 305 2.90 -5.48 -7.63
C ALA A 305 2.13 -4.43 -6.80
N THR A 306 0.82 -4.28 -7.02
CA THR A 306 0.03 -3.25 -6.31
C THR A 306 -0.24 -3.69 -4.88
N GLY A 307 0.26 -2.92 -3.91
CA GLY A 307 0.05 -3.18 -2.48
C GLY A 307 0.99 -4.23 -1.86
N TRP A 308 1.94 -4.79 -2.63
CA TRP A 308 2.94 -5.69 -2.07
C TRP A 308 4.05 -4.91 -1.37
N ASP A 309 4.21 -5.15 -0.08
CA ASP A 309 5.25 -4.58 0.76
C ASP A 309 6.41 -5.59 0.91
N CYS A 310 7.56 -5.27 0.33
CA CYS A 310 8.76 -6.09 0.39
C CYS A 310 10.01 -5.22 0.56
N PRO A 311 10.41 -4.91 1.80
CA PRO A 311 11.56 -4.02 2.08
C PRO A 311 12.88 -4.49 1.48
N ARG A 312 13.07 -5.81 1.34
CA ARG A 312 14.27 -6.39 0.74
C ARG A 312 14.29 -6.39 -0.79
N ALA A 313 13.23 -5.95 -1.47
CA ALA A 313 13.23 -5.72 -2.90
C ALA A 313 14.09 -4.48 -3.25
N HIS A 314 15.36 -4.70 -3.60
CA HIS A 314 16.31 -3.63 -3.85
C HIS A 314 16.56 -3.37 -5.34
N ILE A 315 16.24 -4.34 -6.20
CA ILE A 315 16.55 -4.29 -7.63
C ILE A 315 15.28 -4.55 -8.41
N LEU A 316 14.96 -3.67 -9.37
CA LEU A 316 13.84 -3.83 -10.28
C LEU A 316 14.36 -3.92 -11.71
N VAL A 317 14.07 -5.03 -12.40
CA VAL A 317 14.22 -5.19 -13.83
C VAL A 317 12.85 -5.08 -14.47
N LYS A 318 12.58 -3.99 -15.19
CA LYS A 318 11.29 -3.77 -15.85
C LYS A 318 11.40 -4.02 -17.35
N LEU A 319 10.82 -5.12 -17.81
CA LEU A 319 10.77 -5.48 -19.21
C LEU A 319 9.44 -4.99 -19.84
N ARG A 320 9.50 -4.56 -21.11
CA ARG A 320 8.34 -4.04 -21.86
C ARG A 320 8.13 -4.86 -23.12
N ASP A 321 6.90 -4.84 -23.69
CA ASP A 321 6.55 -5.56 -24.91
C ASP A 321 7.37 -5.11 -26.14
N ASN A 322 7.81 -3.84 -26.16
CA ASN A 322 8.60 -3.26 -27.25
C ASN A 322 9.94 -2.76 -26.68
N MET A 323 10.90 -3.66 -26.52
CA MET A 323 12.31 -3.26 -26.31
C MET A 323 13.04 -3.03 -27.65
N SER A 324 12.28 -2.82 -28.74
CA SER A 324 12.78 -2.68 -30.12
C SER A 324 12.64 -1.27 -30.70
N GLU A 325 12.51 -0.21 -29.87
CA GLU A 325 12.67 1.18 -30.32
C GLU A 325 13.41 2.03 -29.30
#